data_1ffe21f6e2028eec0c6b48103f52081b
#
_entry.id   1ffe21f6e2028eec0c6b48103f52081b
#
_cell.length_a   1.000
_cell.length_b   1.000
_cell.length_c   1.000
_cell.angle_alpha   90.00
_cell.angle_beta   90.00
_cell.angle_gamma   90.00
#
_symmetry.space_group_name_H-M   'P 1'
#
loop_
_entity.id
_entity.type
_entity.pdbx_description
1 polymer ?
#
loop_
_entity_poly.entity_id
_entity_poly.type
_entity_poly.pdbx_seq_one_letter_code
_entity_poly.pdbx_strand_id
1 'polypeptide(L)'
;VDACNYRAQQIYGKEMTVKEVMREIQKDEMFFFYSDGGVTLSGGDLFCQTDFAEALLEACDDACINAAAELDMFTSFENVKRIVPHLQMFYVDVKTMDPEKHKKWTGQDNACILENIRKADAICAPHSIHVRVPLVEGVNDDVENIRKTAQLCQELKNCQELEFLPYHRLGLHAYR
;
A
#
# COMPACT_ATOMS: atom_id res chain seq x y z
N VAL A 1 -3.75 -17.36 -21.06
CA VAL A 1 -4.15 -16.37 -22.10
C VAL A 1 -4.60 -17.10 -23.36
N ASP A 2 -3.85 -18.13 -23.79
CA ASP A 2 -4.13 -18.87 -25.05
C ASP A 2 -5.37 -19.77 -24.98
N ALA A 3 -5.90 -20.04 -23.79
CA ALA A 3 -7.11 -20.85 -23.59
C ALA A 3 -8.43 -20.08 -23.83
N CYS A 4 -8.38 -18.76 -23.98
CA CYS A 4 -9.58 -17.95 -24.20
C CYS A 4 -9.83 -17.68 -25.69
N ASN A 5 -10.82 -18.35 -26.26
CA ASN A 5 -11.20 -18.20 -27.67
C ASN A 5 -11.58 -16.77 -28.09
N TYR A 6 -11.96 -15.92 -27.13
CA TYR A 6 -12.35 -14.52 -27.34
C TYR A 6 -11.23 -13.51 -27.06
N ARG A 7 -10.01 -13.98 -26.69
CA ARG A 7 -8.89 -13.13 -26.27
C ARG A 7 -9.26 -12.09 -25.19
N ALA A 8 -10.23 -12.42 -24.32
CA ALA A 8 -10.71 -11.54 -23.27
C ALA A 8 -9.74 -11.43 -22.10
N GLN A 9 -8.76 -12.35 -22.01
CA GLN A 9 -7.71 -12.31 -20.99
C GLN A 9 -6.51 -11.53 -21.54
N GLN A 10 -6.07 -10.54 -20.79
CA GLN A 10 -4.87 -9.76 -21.08
C GLN A 10 -3.92 -9.84 -19.88
N ILE A 11 -2.64 -9.94 -20.17
CA ILE A 11 -1.60 -9.78 -19.16
C ILE A 11 -1.25 -8.29 -19.13
N TYR A 12 -1.43 -7.66 -17.98
CA TYR A 12 -0.99 -6.29 -17.73
C TYR A 12 0.39 -6.31 -17.09
N GLY A 13 1.25 -5.40 -17.54
CA GLY A 13 2.62 -5.31 -17.09
C GLY A 13 3.58 -6.11 -17.96
N LYS A 14 4.84 -6.02 -17.63
CA LYS A 14 5.96 -6.74 -18.23
C LYS A 14 6.98 -7.12 -17.17
N GLU A 15 7.70 -8.18 -17.38
CA GLU A 15 8.85 -8.52 -16.55
C GLU A 15 9.96 -7.48 -16.76
N MET A 16 10.49 -6.96 -15.66
CA MET A 16 11.59 -5.99 -15.66
C MET A 16 12.55 -6.31 -14.52
N THR A 17 13.82 -6.07 -14.76
CA THR A 17 14.84 -6.06 -13.72
C THR A 17 14.83 -4.73 -12.96
N VAL A 18 15.35 -4.71 -11.73
CA VAL A 18 15.52 -3.47 -10.95
C VAL A 18 16.26 -2.40 -11.76
N LYS A 19 17.32 -2.80 -12.48
CA LYS A 19 18.09 -1.87 -13.33
C LYS A 19 17.24 -1.24 -14.45
N GLU A 20 16.31 -1.99 -15.03
CA GLU A 20 15.41 -1.47 -16.08
C GLU A 20 14.39 -0.51 -15.48
N VAL A 21 13.84 -0.83 -14.31
CA VAL A 21 12.91 0.07 -13.61
C VAL A 21 13.62 1.34 -13.19
N MET A 22 14.81 1.27 -12.59
CA MET A 22 15.60 2.45 -12.22
C MET A 22 15.92 3.35 -13.40
N ARG A 23 16.20 2.78 -14.58
CA ARG A 23 16.41 3.57 -15.80
C ARG A 23 15.16 4.37 -16.20
N GLU A 24 13.96 3.85 -15.98
CA GLU A 24 12.73 4.61 -16.21
C GLU A 24 12.54 5.71 -15.16
N ILE A 25 12.74 5.37 -13.89
CA ILE A 25 12.65 6.31 -12.75
C ILE A 25 13.60 7.51 -12.93
N GLN A 26 14.84 7.25 -13.30
CA GLN A 26 15.88 8.27 -13.47
C GLN A 26 15.59 9.28 -14.58
N LYS A 27 14.66 9.01 -15.48
CA LYS A 27 14.24 10.02 -16.48
C LYS A 27 13.60 11.24 -15.85
N ASP A 28 13.00 11.08 -14.67
CA ASP A 28 12.30 12.12 -13.94
C ASP A 28 13.10 12.65 -12.73
N GLU A 29 14.39 12.25 -12.59
CA GLU A 29 15.25 12.58 -11.45
C GLU A 29 15.30 14.10 -11.17
N MET A 30 15.39 14.92 -12.22
CA MET A 30 15.41 16.37 -12.07
C MET A 30 14.11 16.91 -11.46
N PHE A 31 12.97 16.30 -11.79
CA PHE A 31 11.69 16.70 -11.19
C PHE A 31 11.63 16.30 -9.72
N PHE A 32 12.11 15.11 -9.37
CA PHE A 32 12.16 14.64 -7.98
C PHE A 32 13.05 15.57 -7.14
N PHE A 33 14.23 15.92 -7.65
CA PHE A 33 15.16 16.81 -6.95
C PHE A 33 14.56 18.19 -6.63
N TYR A 34 13.81 18.80 -7.56
CA TYR A 34 13.23 20.13 -7.35
C TYR A 34 11.91 20.13 -6.57
N SER A 35 11.18 19.02 -6.57
CA SER A 35 9.88 18.94 -5.92
C SER A 35 9.90 18.21 -4.58
N ASP A 36 11.05 17.68 -4.16
CA ASP A 36 11.15 16.72 -3.04
C ASP A 36 10.26 15.49 -3.25
N GLY A 37 9.98 15.17 -4.51
CA GLY A 37 9.14 14.06 -4.94
C GLY A 37 9.92 12.75 -5.04
N GLY A 38 9.27 11.75 -5.63
CA GLY A 38 9.87 10.42 -5.78
C GLY A 38 8.94 9.44 -6.47
N VAL A 39 9.09 8.18 -6.16
CA VAL A 39 8.32 7.09 -6.74
C VAL A 39 7.31 6.51 -5.75
N THR A 40 6.18 6.03 -6.25
CA THR A 40 5.21 5.28 -5.46
C THR A 40 5.13 3.86 -5.96
N LEU A 41 5.40 2.90 -5.07
CA LEU A 41 5.19 1.48 -5.34
C LEU A 41 3.73 1.13 -5.04
N SER A 42 3.02 0.74 -6.09
CA SER A 42 1.59 0.45 -6.05
C SER A 42 1.24 -0.67 -7.06
N GLY A 43 -0.04 -1.03 -7.18
CA GLY A 43 -0.52 -2.02 -8.14
C GLY A 43 -1.25 -3.16 -7.44
N GLY A 44 -0.71 -4.38 -7.43
CA GLY A 44 -1.02 -5.39 -6.43
C GLY A 44 -0.28 -5.06 -5.13
N ASP A 45 -0.35 -5.92 -4.13
CA ASP A 45 0.45 -5.67 -2.92
C ASP A 45 1.93 -5.98 -3.20
N LEU A 46 2.81 -5.05 -2.83
CA LEU A 46 4.24 -5.20 -3.09
C LEU A 46 4.88 -6.33 -2.27
N PHE A 47 4.26 -6.74 -1.15
CA PHE A 47 4.73 -7.89 -0.38
C PHE A 47 4.60 -9.23 -1.13
N CYS A 48 3.85 -9.28 -2.24
CA CYS A 48 3.86 -10.42 -3.14
C CYS A 48 5.22 -10.61 -3.86
N GLN A 49 6.04 -9.54 -3.92
CA GLN A 49 7.36 -9.53 -4.54
C GLN A 49 8.38 -8.81 -3.64
N THR A 50 8.44 -9.16 -2.36
CA THR A 50 9.24 -8.47 -1.33
C THR A 50 10.71 -8.34 -1.72
N ASP A 51 11.33 -9.39 -2.27
CA ASP A 51 12.75 -9.36 -2.67
C ASP A 51 13.02 -8.33 -3.79
N PHE A 52 12.12 -8.25 -4.75
CA PHE A 52 12.22 -7.25 -5.82
C PHE A 52 11.97 -5.84 -5.29
N ALA A 53 10.97 -5.68 -4.43
CA ALA A 53 10.61 -4.39 -3.83
C ALA A 53 11.75 -3.83 -2.97
N GLU A 54 12.36 -4.66 -2.12
CA GLU A 54 13.53 -4.29 -1.31
C GLU A 54 14.69 -3.84 -2.19
N ALA A 55 15.09 -4.65 -3.18
CA ALA A 55 16.19 -4.30 -4.07
C ALA A 55 15.93 -3.02 -4.90
N LEU A 56 14.66 -2.74 -5.24
CA LEU A 56 14.28 -1.50 -5.92
C LEU A 56 14.37 -0.30 -4.97
N LEU A 57 13.90 -0.45 -3.72
CA LEU A 57 13.96 0.60 -2.70
C LEU A 57 15.41 0.92 -2.31
N GLU A 58 16.26 -0.09 -2.14
CA GLU A 58 17.70 0.11 -1.94
C GLU A 58 18.34 0.90 -3.09
N ALA A 59 17.97 0.57 -4.34
CA ALA A 59 18.46 1.32 -5.50
C ALA A 59 17.92 2.76 -5.57
N CYS A 60 16.72 3.03 -5.05
CA CYS A 60 16.17 4.39 -4.90
C CYS A 60 16.95 5.17 -3.82
N ASP A 61 17.24 4.54 -2.68
CA ASP A 61 18.04 5.14 -1.61
C ASP A 61 19.44 5.51 -2.09
N ASP A 62 20.11 4.60 -2.81
CA ASP A 62 21.43 4.85 -3.42
C ASP A 62 21.41 6.01 -4.41
N ALA A 63 20.29 6.22 -5.08
CA ALA A 63 20.08 7.35 -6.00
C ALA A 63 19.51 8.61 -5.33
N CYS A 64 19.29 8.60 -4.00
CA CYS A 64 18.64 9.69 -3.25
C CYS A 64 17.26 10.06 -3.81
N ILE A 65 16.49 9.08 -4.25
CA ILE A 65 15.13 9.23 -4.75
C ILE A 65 14.16 8.76 -3.66
N ASN A 66 13.29 9.65 -3.22
CA ASN A 66 12.26 9.34 -2.23
C ASN A 66 11.31 8.25 -2.72
N ALA A 67 10.87 7.38 -1.81
CA ALA A 67 9.93 6.32 -2.13
C ALA A 67 8.69 6.35 -1.20
N ALA A 68 7.53 6.12 -1.80
CA ALA A 68 6.28 5.87 -1.11
C ALA A 68 5.73 4.50 -1.52
N ALA A 69 4.81 3.95 -0.73
CA ALA A 69 4.15 2.69 -1.06
C ALA A 69 2.68 2.65 -0.64
N GLU A 70 1.89 1.84 -1.33
CA GLU A 70 0.55 1.43 -0.92
C GLU A 70 0.61 -0.02 -0.42
N LEU A 71 0.24 -0.24 0.84
CA LEU A 71 0.45 -1.49 1.58
C LEU A 71 -0.86 -2.00 2.17
N ASP A 72 -1.11 -3.31 2.09
CA ASP A 72 -2.22 -3.95 2.83
C ASP A 72 -1.79 -4.50 4.20
N MET A 73 -0.49 -4.57 4.45
CA MET A 73 0.12 -5.09 5.68
C MET A 73 -0.22 -6.57 6.01
N PHE A 74 -0.81 -7.31 5.08
CA PHE A 74 -1.11 -8.73 5.26
C PHE A 74 0.09 -9.60 4.87
N THR A 75 1.14 -9.55 5.67
CA THR A 75 2.40 -10.26 5.45
C THR A 75 3.09 -10.60 6.78
N SER A 76 4.22 -11.31 6.75
CA SER A 76 5.07 -11.47 7.93
C SER A 76 5.71 -10.14 8.34
N PHE A 77 5.92 -9.93 9.64
CA PHE A 77 6.60 -8.72 10.11
C PHE A 77 8.04 -8.61 9.59
N GLU A 78 8.68 -9.74 9.28
CA GLU A 78 10.01 -9.75 8.66
C GLU A 78 10.02 -9.01 7.32
N ASN A 79 8.99 -9.20 6.50
CA ASN A 79 8.84 -8.46 5.25
C ASN A 79 8.60 -6.97 5.50
N VAL A 80 7.79 -6.62 6.51
CA VAL A 80 7.55 -5.21 6.89
C VAL A 80 8.86 -4.52 7.28
N LYS A 81 9.73 -5.20 8.04
CA LYS A 81 11.05 -4.67 8.43
C LYS A 81 11.99 -4.42 7.25
N ARG A 82 11.86 -5.18 6.19
CA ARG A 82 12.67 -5.02 4.98
C ARG A 82 12.24 -3.82 4.13
N ILE A 83 10.97 -3.47 4.16
CA ILE A 83 10.37 -2.47 3.26
C ILE A 83 10.19 -1.11 3.93
N VAL A 84 9.52 -1.09 5.10
CA VAL A 84 9.08 0.16 5.73
C VAL A 84 10.22 1.15 6.04
N PRO A 85 11.43 0.74 6.46
CA PRO A 85 12.52 1.68 6.73
C PRO A 85 13.01 2.49 5.52
N HIS A 86 12.73 2.03 4.30
CA HIS A 86 13.09 2.72 3.04
C HIS A 86 12.05 3.76 2.58
N LEU A 87 10.88 3.80 3.24
CA LEU A 87 9.76 4.63 2.79
C LEU A 87 9.71 5.97 3.53
N GLN A 88 9.63 7.07 2.80
CA GLN A 88 9.34 8.38 3.36
C GLN A 88 7.88 8.50 3.78
N MET A 89 6.99 7.81 3.08
CA MET A 89 5.57 7.70 3.43
C MET A 89 4.97 6.42 2.89
N PHE A 90 3.93 5.92 3.55
CA PHE A 90 3.15 4.80 3.03
C PHE A 90 1.68 4.89 3.43
N TYR A 91 0.86 4.44 2.51
CA TYR A 91 -0.58 4.32 2.71
C TYR A 91 -0.92 2.92 3.17
N VAL A 92 -1.76 2.83 4.19
CA VAL A 92 -2.27 1.55 4.70
C VAL A 92 -3.78 1.52 4.63
N ASP A 93 -4.32 0.54 3.95
CA ASP A 93 -5.76 0.37 3.83
C ASP A 93 -6.32 -0.42 5.02
N VAL A 94 -7.07 0.23 5.91
CA VAL A 94 -7.85 -0.42 6.96
C VAL A 94 -9.28 -0.62 6.48
N LYS A 95 -9.61 -1.82 6.01
CA LYS A 95 -10.92 -2.12 5.43
C LYS A 95 -12.04 -2.08 6.47
N THR A 96 -11.80 -2.64 7.66
CA THR A 96 -12.66 -2.55 8.85
C THR A 96 -11.89 -2.94 10.10
N MET A 97 -12.26 -2.38 11.23
CA MET A 97 -11.70 -2.72 12.55
C MET A 97 -12.32 -3.98 13.17
N ASP A 98 -13.45 -4.44 12.64
CA ASP A 98 -14.15 -5.65 13.08
C ASP A 98 -13.55 -6.88 12.38
N PRO A 99 -12.95 -7.85 13.12
CA PRO A 99 -12.31 -9.03 12.54
C PRO A 99 -13.28 -9.96 11.81
N GLU A 100 -14.51 -10.09 12.30
CA GLU A 100 -15.53 -10.95 11.67
C GLU A 100 -16.04 -10.33 10.37
N LYS A 101 -16.28 -9.00 10.36
CA LYS A 101 -16.60 -8.28 9.12
C LYS A 101 -15.46 -8.37 8.13
N HIS A 102 -14.21 -8.17 8.59
CA HIS A 102 -13.03 -8.28 7.73
C HIS A 102 -12.94 -9.65 7.08
N LYS A 103 -13.05 -10.73 7.88
CA LYS A 103 -13.04 -12.11 7.40
C LYS A 103 -14.18 -12.40 6.41
N LYS A 104 -15.37 -11.88 6.69
CA LYS A 104 -16.54 -12.06 5.81
C LYS A 104 -16.31 -11.47 4.41
N TRP A 105 -15.67 -10.31 4.32
CA TRP A 105 -15.56 -9.56 3.06
C TRP A 105 -14.23 -9.74 2.33
N THR A 106 -13.16 -10.11 3.05
CA THR A 106 -11.82 -10.29 2.47
C THR A 106 -11.33 -11.74 2.49
N GLY A 107 -12.00 -12.60 3.25
CA GLY A 107 -11.60 -14.00 3.43
C GLY A 107 -10.65 -14.24 4.61
N GLN A 108 -10.06 -13.19 5.20
CA GLN A 108 -9.12 -13.27 6.31
C GLN A 108 -9.49 -12.27 7.41
N ASP A 109 -9.10 -12.51 8.67
CA ASP A 109 -9.23 -11.52 9.73
C ASP A 109 -8.17 -10.42 9.60
N ASN A 110 -8.30 -9.37 10.41
CA ASN A 110 -7.42 -8.21 10.36
C ASN A 110 -6.34 -8.18 11.45
N ALA A 111 -6.19 -9.23 12.24
CA ALA A 111 -5.28 -9.22 13.39
C ALA A 111 -3.83 -8.98 12.98
N CYS A 112 -3.35 -9.70 11.95
CA CYS A 112 -2.00 -9.54 11.40
C CYS A 112 -1.77 -8.11 10.87
N ILE A 113 -2.74 -7.56 10.14
CA ILE A 113 -2.68 -6.22 9.57
C ILE A 113 -2.51 -5.17 10.67
N LEU A 114 -3.40 -5.18 11.66
CA LEU A 114 -3.38 -4.21 12.76
C LEU A 114 -2.14 -4.32 13.64
N GLU A 115 -1.64 -5.55 13.84
CA GLU A 115 -0.38 -5.78 14.54
C GLU A 115 0.81 -5.22 13.76
N ASN A 116 0.88 -5.47 12.45
CA ASN A 116 1.95 -4.99 11.59
C ASN A 116 1.94 -3.45 11.50
N ILE A 117 0.78 -2.80 11.43
CA ILE A 117 0.68 -1.33 11.47
C ILE A 117 1.31 -0.78 12.76
N ARG A 118 0.95 -1.34 13.93
CA ARG A 118 1.50 -0.90 15.22
C ARG A 118 3.01 -1.12 15.32
N LYS A 119 3.50 -2.24 14.80
CA LYS A 119 4.93 -2.55 14.79
C LYS A 119 5.70 -1.68 13.79
N ALA A 120 5.10 -1.37 12.64
CA ALA A 120 5.67 -0.48 11.64
C ALA A 120 5.89 0.93 12.19
N ASP A 121 5.00 1.42 13.06
CA ASP A 121 5.11 2.73 13.73
C ASP A 121 6.42 2.90 14.52
N ALA A 122 7.04 1.81 14.96
CA ALA A 122 8.30 1.85 15.70
C ALA A 122 9.54 1.90 14.81
N ILE A 123 9.43 1.62 13.51
CA ILE A 123 10.55 1.48 12.58
C ILE A 123 10.44 2.37 11.34
N CYS A 124 9.33 3.05 11.16
CA CYS A 124 9.09 3.95 10.02
C CYS A 124 9.66 5.36 10.26
N ALA A 125 9.74 6.12 9.19
CA ALA A 125 10.08 7.54 9.25
C ALA A 125 9.01 8.33 10.05
N PRO A 126 9.38 9.46 10.68
CA PRO A 126 8.40 10.33 11.33
C PRO A 126 7.31 10.80 10.37
N HIS A 127 6.06 10.77 10.83
CA HIS A 127 4.89 11.24 10.06
C HIS A 127 4.69 10.53 8.70
N SER A 128 5.10 9.27 8.59
CA SER A 128 5.07 8.54 7.32
C SER A 128 3.81 7.68 7.11
N ILE A 129 3.00 7.45 8.15
CA ILE A 129 1.83 6.57 8.08
C ILE A 129 0.60 7.36 7.66
N HIS A 130 -0.01 6.98 6.54
CA HIS A 130 -1.29 7.48 6.07
C HIS A 130 -2.29 6.33 6.08
N VAL A 131 -3.29 6.41 6.97
CA VAL A 131 -4.33 5.38 7.07
C VAL A 131 -5.49 5.74 6.15
N ARG A 132 -5.87 4.81 5.26
CA ARG A 132 -7.02 4.98 4.36
C ARG A 132 -8.11 3.96 4.68
N VAL A 133 -9.35 4.42 4.64
CA VAL A 133 -10.54 3.57 4.82
C VAL A 133 -11.43 3.71 3.59
N PRO A 134 -11.41 2.74 2.67
CA PRO A 134 -12.40 2.68 1.59
C PRO A 134 -13.78 2.44 2.19
N LEU A 135 -14.65 3.47 2.20
CA LEU A 135 -15.99 3.38 2.77
C LEU A 135 -16.95 2.70 1.80
N VAL A 136 -17.57 1.63 2.28
CA VAL A 136 -18.62 0.90 1.55
C VAL A 136 -19.88 0.91 2.39
N GLU A 137 -20.95 1.50 1.83
CA GLU A 137 -22.26 1.63 2.48
C GLU A 137 -22.79 0.26 2.99
N GLY A 138 -23.19 0.23 4.26
CA GLY A 138 -23.70 -0.97 4.91
C GLY A 138 -22.64 -2.03 5.24
N VAL A 139 -21.37 -1.78 5.02
CA VAL A 139 -20.26 -2.70 5.31
C VAL A 139 -19.38 -2.18 6.44
N ASN A 140 -18.78 -1.02 6.27
CA ASN A 140 -17.79 -0.47 7.19
C ASN A 140 -17.98 1.04 7.49
N ASP A 141 -19.12 1.60 7.08
CA ASP A 141 -19.50 3.01 7.27
C ASP A 141 -20.15 3.30 8.62
N ASP A 142 -20.22 2.31 9.51
CA ASP A 142 -20.80 2.49 10.84
C ASP A 142 -19.88 3.31 11.77
N VAL A 143 -20.53 4.05 12.68
CA VAL A 143 -19.85 4.96 13.62
C VAL A 143 -18.79 4.27 14.48
N GLU A 144 -19.03 3.01 14.85
CA GLU A 144 -18.10 2.24 15.69
C GLU A 144 -16.81 1.91 14.94
N ASN A 145 -16.91 1.55 13.65
CA ASN A 145 -15.76 1.31 12.80
C ASN A 145 -14.92 2.60 12.63
N ILE A 146 -15.59 3.71 12.32
CA ILE A 146 -14.94 5.02 12.17
C ILE A 146 -14.23 5.43 13.47
N ARG A 147 -14.91 5.30 14.62
CA ARG A 147 -14.34 5.62 15.93
C ARG A 147 -13.11 4.77 16.26
N LYS A 148 -13.17 3.46 16.05
CA LYS A 148 -12.04 2.54 16.30
C LYS A 148 -10.86 2.82 15.37
N THR A 149 -11.11 3.15 14.11
CA THR A 149 -10.03 3.52 13.19
C THR A 149 -9.37 4.83 13.60
N ALA A 150 -10.16 5.83 13.98
CA ALA A 150 -9.60 7.09 14.51
C ALA A 150 -8.79 6.85 15.79
N GLN A 151 -9.25 5.98 16.67
CA GLN A 151 -8.51 5.60 17.88
C GLN A 151 -7.18 4.91 17.54
N LEU A 152 -7.15 3.98 16.57
CA LEU A 152 -5.91 3.39 16.08
C LEU A 152 -4.93 4.46 15.61
N CYS A 153 -5.39 5.42 14.79
CA CYS A 153 -4.52 6.52 14.32
C CYS A 153 -3.97 7.37 15.47
N GLN A 154 -4.74 7.59 16.53
CA GLN A 154 -4.28 8.32 17.73
C GLN A 154 -3.25 7.54 18.56
N GLU A 155 -3.26 6.21 18.50
CA GLU A 155 -2.29 5.35 19.18
C GLU A 155 -0.92 5.36 18.47
N LEU A 156 -0.89 5.62 17.16
CA LEU A 156 0.32 5.63 16.33
C LEU A 156 1.03 6.98 16.45
N LYS A 157 2.34 6.94 16.69
CA LYS A 157 3.17 8.15 16.84
C LYS A 157 3.45 8.83 15.50
N ASN A 158 3.52 8.05 14.44
CA ASN A 158 3.91 8.48 13.10
C ASN A 158 2.74 8.49 12.11
N CYS A 159 1.49 8.40 12.60
CA CYS A 159 0.30 8.60 11.77
C CYS A 159 0.14 10.08 11.43
N GLN A 160 0.25 10.40 10.14
CA GLN A 160 0.11 11.76 9.63
C GLN A 160 -1.34 12.08 9.29
N GLU A 161 -2.08 11.11 8.75
CA GLU A 161 -3.39 11.33 8.19
C GLU A 161 -4.29 10.10 8.30
N LEU A 162 -5.59 10.36 8.48
CA LEU A 162 -6.67 9.39 8.31
C LEU A 162 -7.59 9.88 7.19
N GLU A 163 -7.63 9.14 6.08
CA GLU A 163 -8.44 9.47 4.92
C GLU A 163 -9.60 8.48 4.76
N PHE A 164 -10.80 8.99 4.55
CA PHE A 164 -11.97 8.19 4.19
C PHE A 164 -12.23 8.33 2.70
N LEU A 165 -12.13 7.20 1.96
CA LEU A 165 -12.33 7.16 0.51
C LEU A 165 -13.77 6.72 0.21
N PRO A 166 -14.64 7.63 -0.24
CA PRO A 166 -16.00 7.26 -0.63
C PRO A 166 -15.98 6.25 -1.79
N TYR A 167 -16.86 5.25 -1.72
CA TYR A 167 -17.01 4.29 -2.81
C TYR A 167 -17.38 4.99 -4.12
N HIS A 168 -16.69 4.63 -5.19
CA HIS A 168 -16.96 5.10 -6.55
C HIS A 168 -17.00 3.93 -7.54
N ARG A 169 -17.66 4.15 -8.69
CA ARG A 169 -17.87 3.13 -9.72
C ARG A 169 -16.97 3.30 -10.96
N LEU A 170 -15.79 3.89 -10.79
CA LEU A 170 -14.89 4.17 -11.92
C LEU A 170 -14.39 2.91 -12.64
N GLY A 171 -14.34 1.75 -11.96
CA GLY A 171 -13.89 0.47 -12.51
C GLY A 171 -14.95 -0.37 -13.24
N LEU A 172 -16.20 0.09 -13.38
CA LEU A 172 -17.30 -0.73 -13.93
C LEU A 172 -17.06 -1.26 -15.34
N HIS A 173 -16.28 -0.56 -16.15
CA HIS A 173 -15.93 -1.02 -17.50
C HIS A 173 -14.94 -2.20 -17.51
N ALA A 174 -14.25 -2.45 -16.42
CA ALA A 174 -13.39 -3.61 -16.29
C ALA A 174 -14.18 -4.92 -16.02
N TYR A 175 -15.47 -4.81 -15.67
CA TYR A 175 -16.37 -5.95 -15.39
C TYR A 175 -17.35 -6.22 -16.53
N ARG A 176 -17.24 -5.58 -17.66
CA ARG A 176 -18.00 -5.82 -18.90
C ARG A 176 -17.08 -6.46 -19.95
#